data_a9124475512497cbf4772e72b2d19994
#
_entry.id   a9124475512497cbf4772e72b2d19994
#
_cell.length_a   1.000
_cell.length_b   1.000
_cell.length_c   1.000
_cell.angle_alpha   90.00
_cell.angle_beta   90.00
_cell.angle_gamma   90.00
#
_symmetry.space_group_name_H-M   'P 1'
#
loop_
_entity.id
_entity.type
_entity.pdbx_description
1 polymer ?
#
loop_
_entity_poly.entity_id
_entity_poly.type
_entity_poly.pdbx_seq_one_letter_code
_entity_poly.pdbx_strand_id
1 'polypeptide(L)'
;MEERIMKPTIGLTTCLRPTDDVHHRVKQLLADETIRFIYVVRQKKSIEHLQQETGLPVLVVDKQRLDLYPLGETTSFFFHPSSAVFRIKQIDAGGGDPLVAIGRLSEGMRVLDCTLGLGADAIVMSHAIGERGRIIGLESRVETGFVVKNGLKRWEESYEPINQAMRRIEVKVKHHLAFLKECPDNSFDVIYFDPMFEQTVEESTHLDALRTXXXXXXXX
;
A
#
# COMPACT_ATOMS: atom_id res chain seq x y z
N MET A 1 -10.61 13.53 -20.82
CA MET A 1 -11.55 12.46 -20.40
C MET A 1 -10.98 11.77 -19.17
N GLU A 2 -11.73 11.79 -18.09
CA GLU A 2 -11.28 11.17 -16.87
C GLU A 2 -11.39 9.67 -16.97
N GLU A 3 -10.33 9.01 -16.56
CA GLU A 3 -10.32 7.55 -16.51
C GLU A 3 -11.13 7.09 -15.31
N ARG A 4 -12.18 6.34 -15.57
CA ARG A 4 -12.99 5.80 -14.49
C ARG A 4 -12.38 4.52 -13.99
N ILE A 5 -12.04 4.51 -12.71
CA ILE A 5 -11.60 3.28 -12.06
C ILE A 5 -12.86 2.52 -11.63
N MET A 6 -13.02 1.32 -12.17
CA MET A 6 -14.18 0.51 -11.82
C MET A 6 -14.08 0.02 -10.38
N LYS A 7 -15.21 0.06 -9.69
CA LYS A 7 -15.27 -0.48 -8.34
C LYS A 7 -15.20 -2.01 -8.37
N PRO A 8 -14.21 -2.60 -7.72
CA PRO A 8 -14.24 -4.05 -7.59
C PRO A 8 -15.29 -4.49 -6.58
N THR A 9 -15.78 -5.72 -6.76
CA THR A 9 -16.68 -6.34 -5.81
C THR A 9 -15.90 -7.38 -5.03
N ILE A 10 -15.97 -7.29 -3.71
CA ILE A 10 -15.16 -8.14 -2.81
C ILE A 10 -16.06 -8.63 -1.68
N GLY A 11 -15.95 -9.93 -1.39
CA GLY A 11 -16.62 -10.48 -0.21
C GLY A 11 -15.91 -10.02 1.04
N LEU A 12 -16.66 -9.50 2.01
CA LEU A 12 -16.11 -9.01 3.27
C LEU A 12 -16.56 -9.92 4.39
N THR A 13 -15.61 -10.48 5.13
CA THR A 13 -15.95 -11.37 6.23
C THR A 13 -15.01 -11.13 7.41
N THR A 14 -15.16 -11.93 8.44
CA THR A 14 -14.38 -11.77 9.67
C THR A 14 -13.39 -12.90 9.84
N CYS A 15 -12.47 -12.72 10.77
CA CYS A 15 -11.67 -13.83 11.29
C CYS A 15 -12.61 -14.83 11.96
N LEU A 16 -12.05 -16.00 12.33
CA LEU A 16 -12.89 -17.09 12.82
C LEU A 16 -13.54 -16.80 14.18
N ARG A 17 -12.92 -15.98 15.02
CA ARG A 17 -13.46 -15.64 16.32
C ARG A 17 -13.53 -14.11 16.47
N PRO A 18 -14.47 -13.48 15.77
CA PRO A 18 -14.52 -12.02 15.78
C PRO A 18 -14.96 -11.45 17.11
N THR A 19 -14.35 -10.34 17.49
CA THR A 19 -14.75 -9.57 18.64
C THR A 19 -15.72 -8.48 18.22
N ASP A 20 -16.27 -7.75 19.18
CA ASP A 20 -17.10 -6.60 18.87
C ASP A 20 -16.34 -5.55 18.06
N ASP A 21 -15.06 -5.37 18.37
CA ASP A 21 -14.23 -4.43 17.61
C ASP A 21 -14.14 -4.84 16.14
N VAL A 22 -14.01 -6.12 15.88
CA VAL A 22 -13.94 -6.60 14.50
C VAL A 22 -15.27 -6.34 13.78
N HIS A 23 -16.39 -6.62 14.44
CA HIS A 23 -17.68 -6.34 13.85
C HIS A 23 -17.90 -4.86 13.59
N HIS A 24 -17.43 -4.01 14.49
CA HIS A 24 -17.52 -2.56 14.30
C HIS A 24 -16.71 -2.14 13.09
N ARG A 25 -15.51 -2.71 12.94
CA ARG A 25 -14.65 -2.41 11.81
C ARG A 25 -15.30 -2.84 10.49
N VAL A 26 -15.96 -4.00 10.49
CA VAL A 26 -16.69 -4.45 9.30
C VAL A 26 -17.73 -3.41 8.89
N LYS A 27 -18.49 -2.89 9.86
CA LYS A 27 -19.49 -1.88 9.54
C LYS A 27 -18.87 -0.63 8.93
N GLN A 28 -17.74 -0.21 9.46
CA GLN A 28 -17.04 0.94 8.90
C GLN A 28 -16.60 0.68 7.46
N LEU A 29 -16.08 -0.51 7.20
CA LEU A 29 -15.60 -0.85 5.86
C LEU A 29 -16.75 -0.95 4.86
N LEU A 30 -17.89 -1.43 5.30
CA LEU A 30 -19.06 -1.52 4.41
C LEU A 30 -19.52 -0.15 3.90
N ALA A 31 -19.18 0.91 4.62
CA ALA A 31 -19.54 2.27 4.20
C ALA A 31 -18.57 2.84 3.18
N ASP A 32 -17.46 2.16 2.90
CA ASP A 32 -16.49 2.66 1.93
C ASP A 32 -17.08 2.64 0.53
N GLU A 33 -16.77 3.67 -0.25
CA GLU A 33 -17.36 3.82 -1.57
C GLU A 33 -16.45 3.42 -2.71
N THR A 34 -15.18 3.10 -2.44
CA THR A 34 -14.25 2.72 -3.48
C THR A 34 -14.33 1.25 -3.85
N ILE A 35 -14.88 0.44 -2.96
CA ILE A 35 -15.03 -0.99 -3.18
C ILE A 35 -16.47 -1.37 -2.87
N ARG A 36 -17.04 -2.21 -3.72
CA ARG A 36 -18.36 -2.77 -3.44
C ARG A 36 -18.17 -4.00 -2.57
N PHE A 37 -18.31 -3.83 -1.26
CA PHE A 37 -18.21 -4.94 -0.33
C PHE A 37 -19.55 -5.64 -0.18
N ILE A 38 -19.51 -6.96 -0.20
CA ILE A 38 -20.67 -7.79 0.11
C ILE A 38 -20.33 -8.58 1.34
N TYR A 39 -21.06 -8.33 2.43
CA TYR A 39 -20.78 -9.00 3.69
C TYR A 39 -21.17 -10.47 3.60
N VAL A 40 -20.27 -11.34 4.04
CA VAL A 40 -20.46 -12.78 4.03
C VAL A 40 -20.20 -13.29 5.44
N VAL A 41 -21.19 -13.92 6.06
CA VAL A 41 -21.05 -14.45 7.41
C VAL A 41 -20.05 -15.59 7.39
N ARG A 42 -19.07 -15.55 8.30
CA ARG A 42 -17.95 -16.49 8.24
C ARG A 42 -18.36 -17.91 8.57
N GLN A 43 -19.03 -18.15 9.67
CA GLN A 43 -19.54 -19.46 10.10
C GLN A 43 -18.46 -20.56 10.08
N LYS A 44 -17.23 -20.21 10.42
CA LYS A 44 -16.12 -21.16 10.46
C LYS A 44 -15.75 -21.73 9.09
N LYS A 45 -16.27 -21.15 8.00
CA LYS A 45 -15.93 -21.61 6.66
C LYS A 45 -14.51 -21.23 6.30
N SER A 46 -13.86 -22.07 5.48
CA SER A 46 -12.55 -21.74 4.96
C SER A 46 -12.66 -20.65 3.91
N ILE A 47 -11.54 -20.01 3.64
CA ILE A 47 -11.48 -18.99 2.57
C ILE A 47 -11.87 -19.62 1.24
N GLU A 48 -11.34 -20.80 0.97
CA GLU A 48 -11.66 -21.50 -0.27
C GLU A 48 -13.16 -21.73 -0.42
N HIS A 49 -13.80 -22.14 0.66
CA HIS A 49 -15.25 -22.38 0.66
C HIS A 49 -15.99 -21.06 0.38
N LEU A 50 -15.59 -19.98 1.03
CA LEU A 50 -16.23 -18.69 0.82
C LEU A 50 -16.08 -18.22 -0.62
N GLN A 51 -14.90 -18.42 -1.20
CA GLN A 51 -14.71 -18.05 -2.61
C GLN A 51 -15.55 -18.90 -3.54
N GLN A 52 -15.69 -20.19 -3.24
CA GLN A 52 -16.52 -21.06 -4.05
C GLN A 52 -17.99 -20.66 -3.98
N GLU A 53 -18.45 -20.29 -2.79
CA GLU A 53 -19.85 -19.87 -2.63
C GLU A 53 -20.15 -18.56 -3.34
N THR A 54 -19.22 -17.60 -3.28
CA THR A 54 -19.51 -16.24 -3.73
C THR A 54 -18.97 -15.93 -5.12
N GLY A 55 -17.95 -16.66 -5.56
CA GLY A 55 -17.26 -16.32 -6.80
C GLY A 55 -16.47 -15.03 -6.70
N LEU A 56 -16.13 -14.58 -5.48
CA LEU A 56 -15.49 -13.30 -5.26
C LEU A 56 -14.16 -13.48 -4.52
N PRO A 57 -13.23 -12.54 -4.73
CA PRO A 57 -12.13 -12.43 -3.78
C PRO A 57 -12.68 -12.07 -2.41
N VAL A 58 -11.93 -12.37 -1.36
CA VAL A 58 -12.41 -12.22 0.02
C VAL A 58 -11.44 -11.38 0.82
N LEU A 59 -11.97 -10.39 1.53
CA LEU A 59 -11.23 -9.60 2.49
C LEU A 59 -11.64 -10.04 3.89
N VAL A 60 -10.67 -10.49 4.69
CA VAL A 60 -10.92 -10.95 6.06
C VAL A 60 -10.49 -9.86 7.03
N VAL A 61 -11.42 -9.46 7.90
CA VAL A 61 -11.17 -8.42 8.89
C VAL A 61 -10.78 -9.07 10.21
N ASP A 62 -9.63 -8.66 10.73
CA ASP A 62 -9.18 -9.04 12.06
C ASP A 62 -8.95 -7.77 12.87
N LYS A 63 -8.42 -7.90 14.07
CA LYS A 63 -8.22 -6.77 14.96
C LYS A 63 -7.33 -5.69 14.34
N GLN A 64 -6.18 -6.08 13.83
CA GLN A 64 -5.21 -5.13 13.31
C GLN A 64 -5.04 -5.23 11.81
N ARG A 65 -5.37 -6.34 11.24
CA ARG A 65 -4.96 -6.71 9.89
C ARG A 65 -6.17 -6.94 8.99
N LEU A 66 -6.01 -6.56 7.74
CA LEU A 66 -6.94 -6.94 6.67
C LEU A 66 -6.20 -7.90 5.76
N ASP A 67 -6.75 -9.09 5.58
CA ASP A 67 -6.16 -10.09 4.69
C ASP A 67 -6.99 -10.18 3.43
N LEU A 68 -6.40 -9.82 2.30
CA LEU A 68 -7.06 -9.90 1.01
C LEU A 68 -6.64 -11.19 0.31
N TYR A 69 -7.62 -12.02 -0.01
CA TYR A 69 -7.39 -13.27 -0.74
C TYR A 69 -7.92 -13.10 -2.16
N PRO A 70 -7.05 -12.94 -3.14
CA PRO A 70 -7.53 -12.90 -4.53
C PRO A 70 -8.25 -14.19 -4.88
N LEU A 71 -9.18 -14.10 -5.81
CA LEU A 71 -9.97 -15.26 -6.21
C LEU A 71 -9.07 -16.38 -6.68
N GLY A 72 -9.28 -17.57 -6.12
CA GLY A 72 -8.48 -18.74 -6.46
C GLY A 72 -7.20 -18.88 -5.69
N GLU A 73 -6.90 -17.95 -4.78
CA GLU A 73 -5.66 -18.00 -4.02
C GLU A 73 -5.94 -18.24 -2.54
N THR A 74 -5.04 -18.98 -1.90
CA THR A 74 -5.13 -19.24 -0.46
C THR A 74 -4.10 -18.46 0.33
N THR A 75 -3.24 -17.71 -0.35
CA THR A 75 -2.26 -16.83 0.30
C THR A 75 -2.77 -15.41 0.23
N SER A 76 -2.76 -14.72 1.36
CA SER A 76 -3.31 -13.38 1.43
C SER A 76 -2.28 -12.29 1.18
N PHE A 77 -2.77 -11.16 0.72
CA PHE A 77 -2.03 -9.92 0.68
C PHE A 77 -2.45 -9.12 1.92
N PHE A 78 -1.49 -8.68 2.71
CA PHE A 78 -1.79 -7.90 3.91
C PHE A 78 -0.67 -6.91 4.20
N PHE A 79 -1.03 -5.83 4.85
CA PHE A 79 -0.08 -4.80 5.22
C PHE A 79 0.68 -5.18 6.49
N HIS A 80 1.99 -5.01 6.47
CA HIS A 80 2.81 -5.06 7.67
C HIS A 80 4.05 -4.21 7.43
N PRO A 81 4.49 -3.42 8.43
CA PRO A 81 5.62 -2.52 8.22
C PRO A 81 6.94 -3.07 8.73
N SER A 82 7.08 -4.37 8.87
CA SER A 82 8.21 -4.97 9.60
C SER A 82 9.57 -4.52 9.08
N SER A 83 9.75 -4.53 7.76
CA SER A 83 11.04 -4.16 7.21
C SER A 83 11.33 -2.67 7.42
N ALA A 84 10.28 -1.83 7.29
CA ALA A 84 10.45 -0.40 7.54
C ALA A 84 10.80 -0.12 9.01
N VAL A 85 10.19 -0.88 9.93
CA VAL A 85 10.49 -0.72 11.36
C VAL A 85 11.98 -0.90 11.60
N PHE A 86 12.52 -1.99 11.08
CA PHE A 86 13.95 -2.29 11.26
C PHE A 86 14.82 -1.17 10.67
N ARG A 87 14.48 -0.73 9.46
CA ARG A 87 15.28 0.27 8.76
C ARG A 87 15.25 1.62 9.46
N ILE A 88 14.09 2.04 9.96
CA ILE A 88 13.96 3.32 10.64
C ILE A 88 14.71 3.30 11.97
N LYS A 89 14.61 2.21 12.72
CA LYS A 89 15.37 2.11 13.96
C LYS A 89 16.87 2.19 13.69
N GLN A 90 17.32 1.59 12.61
CA GLN A 90 18.73 1.65 12.23
C GLN A 90 19.14 3.08 11.89
N ILE A 91 18.31 3.80 11.14
CA ILE A 91 18.58 5.22 10.83
C ILE A 91 18.68 6.03 12.11
N ASP A 92 17.73 5.86 13.02
CA ASP A 92 17.69 6.64 14.25
C ASP A 92 18.85 6.31 15.18
N ALA A 93 19.42 5.13 15.06
CA ALA A 93 20.59 4.73 15.84
C ALA A 93 21.90 5.22 15.20
N GLY A 94 21.82 6.01 14.15
CA GLY A 94 23.00 6.56 13.51
C GLY A 94 23.50 5.81 12.29
N GLY A 95 22.80 4.75 11.90
CA GLY A 95 23.15 4.01 10.69
C GLY A 95 22.56 4.67 9.44
N GLY A 96 22.93 4.15 8.29
CA GLY A 96 22.41 4.66 7.05
C GLY A 96 21.36 3.75 6.47
N ASP A 97 20.70 4.23 5.44
CA ASP A 97 19.80 3.43 4.63
C ASP A 97 20.14 3.69 3.17
N PRO A 98 20.28 2.63 2.35
CA PRO A 98 20.69 2.84 0.95
C PRO A 98 19.76 3.73 0.16
N LEU A 99 18.44 3.60 0.38
CA LEU A 99 17.49 4.40 -0.36
C LEU A 99 17.59 5.87 0.02
N VAL A 100 17.73 6.14 1.31
CA VAL A 100 17.89 7.52 1.79
C VAL A 100 19.16 8.14 1.20
N ALA A 101 20.24 7.38 1.18
CA ALA A 101 21.51 7.88 0.66
C ALA A 101 21.44 8.13 -0.85
N ILE A 102 20.93 7.18 -1.60
CA ILE A 102 20.86 7.31 -3.06
C ILE A 102 19.95 8.45 -3.46
N GLY A 103 18.80 8.56 -2.80
CA GLY A 103 17.86 9.64 -3.09
C GLY A 103 18.25 10.98 -2.50
N ARG A 104 19.31 11.01 -1.70
CA ARG A 104 19.75 12.23 -0.99
C ARG A 104 18.58 12.87 -0.25
N LEU A 105 17.80 12.00 0.41
CA LEU A 105 16.59 12.47 1.08
C LEU A 105 16.92 13.30 2.29
N SER A 106 16.26 14.43 2.39
CA SER A 106 16.45 15.33 3.52
C SER A 106 15.12 15.96 3.89
N GLU A 107 15.11 16.59 5.03
CA GLU A 107 13.89 17.13 5.61
C GLU A 107 13.21 18.13 4.68
N GLY A 108 11.91 18.01 4.54
CA GLY A 108 11.12 18.94 3.76
C GLY A 108 10.96 18.59 2.29
N MET A 109 11.60 17.53 1.82
CA MET A 109 11.50 17.15 0.42
C MET A 109 10.11 16.63 0.06
N ARG A 110 9.77 16.75 -1.22
CA ARG A 110 8.54 16.23 -1.80
C ARG A 110 8.88 15.00 -2.62
N VAL A 111 8.25 13.88 -2.27
CA VAL A 111 8.59 12.57 -2.85
C VAL A 111 7.36 11.94 -3.47
N LEU A 112 7.55 11.35 -4.64
CA LEU A 112 6.53 10.51 -5.27
C LEU A 112 7.06 9.08 -5.33
N ASP A 113 6.34 8.15 -4.70
CA ASP A 113 6.65 6.72 -4.81
C ASP A 113 5.68 6.12 -5.82
N CYS A 114 6.18 5.82 -7.02
CA CYS A 114 5.35 5.30 -8.10
C CYS A 114 5.00 3.84 -7.93
N THR A 115 5.65 3.15 -7.00
CA THR A 115 5.47 1.71 -6.82
C THR A 115 5.30 1.40 -5.34
N LEU A 116 4.18 1.86 -4.80
CA LEU A 116 3.96 1.81 -3.35
C LEU A 116 4.09 0.40 -2.78
N GLY A 117 3.46 -0.59 -3.40
CA GLY A 117 3.47 -1.95 -2.89
C GLY A 117 2.96 -1.99 -1.46
N LEU A 118 3.69 -2.66 -0.58
CA LEU A 118 3.35 -2.72 0.84
C LEU A 118 3.78 -1.47 1.62
N GLY A 119 4.45 -0.55 0.94
CA GLY A 119 4.76 0.73 1.53
C GLY A 119 6.03 0.81 2.35
N ALA A 120 6.84 -0.26 2.36
CA ALA A 120 8.04 -0.24 3.20
C ALA A 120 8.99 0.90 2.80
N ASP A 121 9.26 1.02 1.51
CA ASP A 121 10.14 2.10 1.05
C ASP A 121 9.52 3.46 1.30
N ALA A 122 8.22 3.61 1.08
CA ALA A 122 7.54 4.87 1.33
C ALA A 122 7.62 5.26 2.79
N ILE A 123 7.48 4.29 3.70
CA ILE A 123 7.57 4.58 5.14
C ILE A 123 8.97 5.10 5.50
N VAL A 124 10.00 4.47 4.95
CA VAL A 124 11.37 4.91 5.20
C VAL A 124 11.59 6.32 4.63
N MET A 125 11.13 6.55 3.41
CA MET A 125 11.26 7.88 2.79
C MET A 125 10.49 8.94 3.57
N SER A 126 9.29 8.59 4.03
CA SER A 126 8.47 9.50 4.84
C SER A 126 9.22 9.91 6.10
N HIS A 127 9.86 8.95 6.76
CA HIS A 127 10.63 9.23 7.96
C HIS A 127 11.79 10.18 7.65
N ALA A 128 12.49 9.93 6.56
CA ALA A 128 13.66 10.72 6.21
C ALA A 128 13.31 12.17 5.87
N ILE A 129 12.18 12.41 5.23
CA ILE A 129 11.81 13.77 4.84
C ILE A 129 11.06 14.51 5.94
N GLY A 130 10.62 13.82 6.99
CA GLY A 130 10.07 14.43 8.17
C GLY A 130 8.70 15.04 7.98
N GLU A 131 8.24 15.73 9.04
CA GLU A 131 6.86 16.22 9.03
C GLU A 131 6.66 17.41 8.08
N ARG A 132 7.71 18.07 7.66
CA ARG A 132 7.59 19.14 6.68
C ARG A 132 7.68 18.64 5.25
N GLY A 133 8.03 17.39 5.06
CA GLY A 133 8.06 16.78 3.76
C GLY A 133 6.67 16.35 3.31
N ARG A 134 6.58 15.96 2.06
CA ARG A 134 5.33 15.42 1.53
C ARG A 134 5.65 14.19 0.70
N ILE A 135 4.90 13.12 0.93
CA ILE A 135 5.07 11.91 0.14
C ILE A 135 3.74 11.37 -0.31
N ILE A 136 3.67 11.09 -1.61
CA ILE A 136 2.51 10.45 -2.24
C ILE A 136 2.97 9.09 -2.74
N GLY A 137 2.19 8.06 -2.42
CA GLY A 137 2.42 6.72 -2.93
C GLY A 137 1.34 6.32 -3.90
N LEU A 138 1.73 5.77 -5.04
CA LEU A 138 0.80 5.37 -6.07
C LEU A 138 0.67 3.86 -6.12
N GLU A 139 -0.55 3.41 -6.30
CA GLU A 139 -0.87 2.01 -6.49
C GLU A 139 -1.91 1.91 -7.59
N SER A 140 -1.67 1.06 -8.59
CA SER A 140 -2.58 0.99 -9.71
C SER A 140 -3.83 0.15 -9.43
N ARG A 141 -3.77 -0.75 -8.45
CA ARG A 141 -4.89 -1.65 -8.17
C ARG A 141 -5.68 -1.17 -6.97
N VAL A 142 -7.01 -1.08 -7.16
CA VAL A 142 -7.89 -0.54 -6.13
C VAL A 142 -7.81 -1.36 -4.84
N GLU A 143 -7.88 -2.69 -4.96
CA GLU A 143 -7.96 -3.52 -3.77
C GLU A 143 -6.67 -3.56 -2.98
N THR A 144 -5.51 -3.61 -3.64
CA THR A 144 -4.25 -3.57 -2.90
C THR A 144 -4.01 -2.18 -2.33
N GLY A 145 -4.36 -1.15 -3.07
CA GLY A 145 -4.28 0.22 -2.56
C GLY A 145 -5.14 0.40 -1.32
N PHE A 146 -6.33 -0.20 -1.31
CA PHE A 146 -7.22 -0.13 -0.16
C PHE A 146 -6.56 -0.74 1.09
N VAL A 147 -5.98 -1.93 0.93
CA VAL A 147 -5.35 -2.62 2.07
C VAL A 147 -4.18 -1.81 2.61
N VAL A 148 -3.34 -1.29 1.73
CA VAL A 148 -2.15 -0.55 2.18
C VAL A 148 -2.54 0.80 2.76
N LYS A 149 -3.48 1.51 2.14
CA LYS A 149 -3.95 2.78 2.68
C LYS A 149 -4.52 2.59 4.09
N ASN A 150 -5.33 1.54 4.26
CA ASN A 150 -5.89 1.24 5.57
C ASN A 150 -4.79 0.93 6.58
N GLY A 151 -3.80 0.14 6.17
CA GLY A 151 -2.70 -0.20 7.05
C GLY A 151 -1.89 1.01 7.46
N LEU A 152 -1.55 1.87 6.50
CA LEU A 152 -0.78 3.08 6.79
C LEU A 152 -1.52 4.01 7.73
N LYS A 153 -2.83 4.00 7.67
CA LYS A 153 -3.66 4.88 8.49
C LYS A 153 -3.88 4.33 9.90
N ARG A 154 -3.94 3.01 10.06
CA ARG A 154 -4.42 2.42 11.31
C ARG A 154 -3.40 1.57 12.07
N TRP A 155 -2.38 1.06 11.42
CA TRP A 155 -1.42 0.18 12.09
C TRP A 155 -0.69 0.94 13.17
N GLU A 156 -0.49 0.28 14.32
CA GLU A 156 0.20 0.91 15.45
C GLU A 156 1.40 0.09 15.85
N GLU A 157 2.55 0.75 15.84
CA GLU A 157 3.79 0.17 16.34
C GLU A 157 4.12 0.79 17.68
N SER A 158 4.95 0.09 18.47
CA SER A 158 5.38 0.63 19.73
C SER A 158 6.39 1.77 19.57
N TYR A 159 7.10 1.82 18.47
CA TYR A 159 8.06 2.88 18.19
C TYR A 159 7.36 4.00 17.44
N GLU A 160 7.11 5.10 18.14
CA GLU A 160 6.22 6.15 17.64
C GLU A 160 6.66 6.79 16.33
N PRO A 161 7.98 7.00 16.06
CA PRO A 161 8.34 7.61 14.78
C PRO A 161 7.82 6.84 13.56
N ILE A 162 7.66 5.53 13.68
CA ILE A 162 7.13 4.74 12.57
C ILE A 162 5.66 5.07 12.33
N ASN A 163 4.89 5.21 13.42
CA ASN A 163 3.48 5.59 13.28
C ASN A 163 3.35 6.94 12.59
N GLN A 164 4.18 7.89 12.99
CA GLN A 164 4.14 9.21 12.39
C GLN A 164 4.47 9.16 10.90
N ALA A 165 5.50 8.39 10.54
CA ALA A 165 5.88 8.26 9.15
C ALA A 165 4.75 7.66 8.33
N MET A 166 4.10 6.59 8.85
CA MET A 166 2.99 5.96 8.15
C MET A 166 1.83 6.92 7.90
N ARG A 167 1.48 7.70 8.91
CA ARG A 167 0.31 8.59 8.81
C ARG A 167 0.51 9.72 7.81
N ARG A 168 1.76 10.08 7.50
CA ARG A 168 2.04 11.16 6.56
C ARG A 168 1.93 10.74 5.10
N ILE A 169 1.91 9.45 4.81
CA ILE A 169 1.90 8.98 3.43
C ILE A 169 0.49 9.10 2.85
N GLU A 170 0.39 9.82 1.75
CA GLU A 170 -0.87 9.97 1.02
C GLU A 170 -0.91 8.92 -0.09
N VAL A 171 -1.90 8.04 -0.05
CA VAL A 171 -2.03 6.97 -1.05
C VAL A 171 -3.04 7.40 -2.11
N LYS A 172 -2.65 7.25 -3.37
CA LYS A 172 -3.57 7.49 -4.48
C LYS A 172 -3.60 6.24 -5.35
N VAL A 173 -4.81 5.80 -5.68
CA VAL A 173 -4.99 4.67 -6.59
C VAL A 173 -5.02 5.23 -8.00
N LYS A 174 -3.88 5.12 -8.67
CA LYS A 174 -3.74 5.69 -9.99
C LYS A 174 -2.49 5.12 -10.64
N HIS A 175 -2.53 4.97 -11.96
CA HIS A 175 -1.35 4.55 -12.69
C HIS A 175 -0.34 5.71 -12.73
N HIS A 176 0.94 5.39 -12.55
CA HIS A 176 1.94 6.45 -12.39
C HIS A 176 2.07 7.32 -13.63
N LEU A 177 1.93 6.76 -14.83
CA LEU A 177 2.02 7.57 -16.04
C LEU A 177 0.88 8.58 -16.11
N ALA A 178 -0.33 8.16 -15.77
CA ALA A 178 -1.47 9.07 -15.78
C ALA A 178 -1.31 10.16 -14.74
N PHE A 179 -0.80 9.79 -13.57
CA PHE A 179 -0.60 10.76 -12.49
C PHE A 179 0.45 11.81 -12.88
N LEU A 180 1.58 11.34 -13.42
CA LEU A 180 2.66 12.25 -13.77
C LEU A 180 2.26 13.20 -14.89
N LYS A 181 1.43 12.77 -15.83
CA LYS A 181 0.95 13.65 -16.89
C LYS A 181 0.15 14.83 -16.34
N GLU A 182 -0.51 14.63 -15.21
CA GLU A 182 -1.35 15.68 -14.63
C GLU A 182 -0.58 16.59 -13.70
N CYS A 183 0.63 16.22 -13.30
CA CYS A 183 1.40 17.01 -12.36
C CYS A 183 2.09 18.17 -13.05
N PRO A 184 2.09 19.36 -12.44
CA PRO A 184 2.92 20.45 -12.95
C PRO A 184 4.40 20.07 -12.87
N ASP A 185 5.21 20.71 -13.70
CA ASP A 185 6.65 20.53 -13.65
C ASP A 185 7.16 20.91 -12.26
N ASN A 186 8.19 20.19 -11.82
CA ASN A 186 8.85 20.47 -10.55
C ASN A 186 7.94 20.24 -9.33
N SER A 187 6.99 19.31 -9.46
CA SER A 187 6.12 18.98 -8.33
C SER A 187 6.84 18.18 -7.26
N PHE A 188 7.87 17.43 -7.61
CA PHE A 188 8.56 16.55 -6.69
C PHE A 188 10.06 16.75 -6.76
N ASP A 189 10.71 16.56 -5.62
CA ASP A 189 12.18 16.57 -5.55
C ASP A 189 12.74 15.19 -5.88
N VAL A 190 12.00 14.14 -5.59
CA VAL A 190 12.41 12.76 -5.87
C VAL A 190 11.21 12.00 -6.40
N ILE A 191 11.44 11.25 -7.46
CA ILE A 191 10.44 10.31 -7.98
C ILE A 191 11.08 8.92 -7.90
N TYR A 192 10.45 8.05 -7.12
CA TYR A 192 10.96 6.71 -6.85
C TYR A 192 10.16 5.66 -7.59
N PHE A 193 10.87 4.73 -8.19
CA PHE A 193 10.24 3.66 -8.95
C PHE A 193 11.03 2.38 -8.73
N ASP A 194 10.38 1.36 -8.16
CA ASP A 194 10.99 0.06 -7.95
C ASP A 194 10.35 -0.93 -8.92
N PRO A 195 11.06 -1.31 -9.98
CA PRO A 195 10.45 -2.18 -10.99
C PRO A 195 10.04 -3.55 -10.46
N MET A 196 10.53 -3.98 -9.31
CA MET A 196 10.14 -5.28 -8.77
C MET A 196 8.68 -5.33 -8.37
N PHE A 197 8.08 -4.17 -8.01
CA PHE A 197 6.67 -4.14 -7.69
C PHE A 197 5.77 -4.09 -8.91
N GLU A 198 6.36 -3.90 -10.09
CA GLU A 198 5.62 -3.90 -11.34
C GLU A 198 5.58 -5.26 -11.99
N GLN A 199 6.07 -6.27 -11.31
CA GLN A 199 6.07 -7.61 -11.86
C GLN A 199 4.65 -8.13 -11.98
N THR A 200 4.18 -8.15 -13.19
CA THR A 200 3.00 -8.89 -13.51
C THR A 200 3.42 -10.06 -14.37
N VAL A 201 2.51 -10.96 -14.54
CA VAL A 201 2.80 -12.21 -15.21
C VAL A 201 3.27 -11.99 -16.63
N GLU A 202 2.85 -10.90 -17.26
CA GLU A 202 3.00 -10.84 -18.68
C GLU A 202 4.25 -10.18 -19.16
N GLU A 203 5.14 -9.66 -18.34
CA GLU A 203 5.92 -8.68 -19.02
C GLU A 203 7.40 -8.71 -18.87
N SER A 204 8.06 -9.75 -19.25
CA SER A 204 9.52 -9.78 -19.21
C SER A 204 10.14 -8.66 -20.06
N THR A 205 9.58 -8.39 -21.23
CA THR A 205 10.12 -7.29 -22.05
C THR A 205 9.87 -5.94 -21.41
N HIS A 206 8.72 -5.81 -20.78
CA HIS A 206 8.38 -4.59 -20.09
C HIS A 206 9.31 -4.36 -18.90
N LEU A 207 9.64 -5.43 -18.20
CA LEU A 207 10.56 -5.36 -17.06
C LEU A 207 11.95 -4.89 -17.44
N ASP A 208 12.43 -5.33 -18.60
CA ASP A 208 13.75 -4.92 -19.05
C ASP A 208 13.80 -3.41 -19.30
N ALA A 209 12.73 -2.86 -19.90
CA ALA A 209 12.66 -1.43 -20.13
C ALA A 209 12.58 -0.67 -18.80
N LEU A 210 11.85 -1.21 -17.84
CA LEU A 210 11.72 -0.56 -16.53
C LEU A 210 13.04 -0.59 -15.76
N ARG A 211 13.80 -1.65 -15.90
CA ARG A 211 15.08 -1.77 -15.20
C ARG A 211 16.10 -0.74 -15.68
N THR A 212 16.03 -0.35 -16.92
CA THR A 212 16.91 0.70 -17.41
C THR A 212 16.49 2.10 -16.98
N UNK A 213 15.38 2.15 -16.83
CA UNK A 213 14.85 3.42 -16.49
C UNK A 213 14.84 3.70 -15.07
N UNK A 214 14.95 2.91 -14.65
CA UNK A 214 14.70 3.00 -13.32
C UNK A 214 15.88 3.31 -12.58
N UNK A 215 16.34 3.67 -12.97
CA UNK A 215 17.33 3.80 -12.13
C UNK A 215 16.72 4.43 -11.05
N UNK A 216 16.45 3.81 -10.70
CA UNK A 216 15.80 4.16 -9.71
C UNK A 216 15.64 5.53 -9.30
N UNK A 217 15.98 5.70 -8.96
CA UNK A 217 15.77 6.83 -8.32
C UNK A 217 15.97 7.94 -9.25
N UNK A 218 15.24 8.06 -9.54
CA UNK A 218 15.33 9.11 -10.38
C UNK A 218 15.24 10.30 -9.59
N UNK A 219 15.94 10.72 -9.73
CA UNK A 219 15.92 11.94 -9.10
C UNK A 219 15.50 12.85 -10.12
N UNK A 220 14.95 13.25 -9.83
CA UNK A 220 14.46 14.11 -10.68
C UNK A 220 14.27 15.39 -10.67
#